data_17067296cf5a0bf44a503701cc7d3081
#
_entry.id   17067296cf5a0bf44a503701cc7d3081
#
_cell.length_a   1.000
_cell.length_b   1.000
_cell.length_c   1.000
_cell.angle_alpha   90.00
_cell.angle_beta   90.00
_cell.angle_gamma   90.00
#
_symmetry.space_group_name_H-M   'P 1'
#
loop_
_entity.id
_entity.type
_entity.pdbx_description
1 polymer ?
#
loop_
_entity_poly.entity_id
_entity_poly.type
_entity_poly.pdbx_seq_one_letter_code
_entity_poly.pdbx_strand_id
1 'polypeptide(L)'
;MHMEFKELTLKELTDGYIRSAEEGTCTCIFCGETYEEDLIYQSRGRMVNAERAMREHLIDVHGGVFCGLMQLDRQVSGLSDTQKEILEGMYLQKDNKEMGEELGISAATVRTHKFNIQKMKREARILLAMLEQIENEEVVAARKRLEPEEPMAMAPGTGSSETLSDRPMTGNSLHPFFTQFHLK
;
A
#
# COMPACT_ATOMS: atom_id res chain seq x y z
N MET A 1 23.99 1.18 3.56
CA MET A 1 22.81 1.50 4.36
C MET A 1 21.64 0.74 3.73
N HIS A 2 21.07 -0.27 4.39
CA HIS A 2 19.94 -1.01 3.84
C HIS A 2 18.69 -0.16 4.12
N MET A 3 18.19 0.49 3.08
CA MET A 3 16.93 1.23 3.18
C MET A 3 15.78 0.23 3.37
N GLU A 4 14.99 0.37 4.43
CA GLU A 4 13.86 -0.52 4.66
C GLU A 4 12.69 -0.09 3.77
N PHE A 5 12.48 -0.79 2.66
CA PHE A 5 11.37 -0.55 1.72
C PHE A 5 9.98 -0.57 2.36
N LYS A 6 9.88 -1.14 3.57
CA LYS A 6 8.62 -1.24 4.32
C LYS A 6 8.13 0.10 4.89
N GLU A 7 9.04 1.06 5.09
CA GLU A 7 8.74 2.36 5.67
C GLU A 7 8.47 3.43 4.61
N LEU A 8 8.71 3.11 3.32
CA LEU A 8 8.53 4.04 2.22
C LEU A 8 7.05 4.23 1.89
N THR A 9 6.67 5.48 1.70
CA THR A 9 5.35 5.83 1.19
C THR A 9 5.18 5.39 -0.26
N LEU A 10 3.93 5.21 -0.70
CA LEU A 10 3.64 4.89 -2.11
C LEU A 10 4.19 5.96 -3.06
N LYS A 11 4.25 7.21 -2.62
CA LYS A 11 4.81 8.31 -3.41
C LYS A 11 6.31 8.14 -3.63
N GLU A 12 7.06 7.88 -2.57
CA GLU A 12 8.51 7.63 -2.62
C GLU A 12 8.85 6.40 -3.47
N LEU A 13 8.08 5.32 -3.33
CA LEU A 13 8.21 4.13 -4.18
C LEU A 13 7.94 4.44 -5.66
N THR A 14 6.99 5.32 -5.96
CA THR A 14 6.64 5.70 -7.34
C THR A 14 7.64 6.69 -7.93
N ASP A 15 8.14 7.63 -7.11
CA ASP A 15 9.15 8.59 -7.51
C ASP A 15 10.55 7.95 -7.64
N GLY A 16 10.83 6.87 -6.87
CA GLY A 16 12.11 6.17 -6.84
C GLY A 16 13.16 6.84 -5.95
N TYR A 17 12.79 7.88 -5.21
CA TYR A 17 13.66 8.60 -4.28
C TYR A 17 12.88 9.19 -3.11
N ILE A 18 13.59 9.42 -2.01
CA ILE A 18 13.10 10.16 -0.83
C ILE A 18 13.57 11.60 -0.95
N ARG A 19 12.69 12.54 -0.62
CA ARG A 19 13.02 13.95 -0.48
C ARG A 19 12.93 14.37 0.98
N SER A 20 14.06 14.68 1.58
CA SER A 20 14.12 15.24 2.94
C SER A 20 14.10 16.76 2.85
N ALA A 21 12.99 17.37 3.29
CA ALA A 21 12.89 18.84 3.33
C ALA A 21 13.74 19.43 4.45
N GLU A 22 14.01 18.66 5.51
CA GLU A 22 14.84 19.10 6.64
C GLU A 22 16.32 19.14 6.28
N GLU A 23 16.77 18.14 5.52
CA GLU A 23 18.17 18.02 5.09
C GLU A 23 18.43 18.69 3.73
N GLY A 24 17.37 19.06 3.01
CA GLY A 24 17.48 19.61 1.65
C GLY A 24 18.08 18.61 0.67
N THR A 25 17.71 17.32 0.76
CA THR A 25 18.32 16.26 -0.04
C THR A 25 17.30 15.42 -0.79
N CYS A 26 17.74 14.83 -1.91
CA CYS A 26 17.04 13.78 -2.65
C CYS A 26 17.90 12.51 -2.62
N THR A 27 17.40 11.40 -2.06
CA THR A 27 18.12 10.13 -1.91
C THR A 27 17.47 9.00 -2.69
N CYS A 28 18.20 8.34 -3.58
CA CYS A 28 17.74 7.19 -4.37
C CYS A 28 17.41 6.01 -3.46
N ILE A 29 16.21 5.42 -3.61
CA ILE A 29 15.78 4.28 -2.79
C ILE A 29 16.48 2.97 -3.15
N PHE A 30 17.11 2.86 -4.33
CA PHE A 30 17.74 1.64 -4.81
C PHE A 30 19.21 1.53 -4.44
N CYS A 31 19.97 2.62 -4.50
CA CYS A 31 21.43 2.62 -4.26
C CYS A 31 21.87 3.57 -3.14
N GLY A 32 21.00 4.46 -2.66
CA GLY A 32 21.33 5.44 -1.60
C GLY A 32 22.10 6.67 -2.12
N GLU A 33 22.28 6.83 -3.44
CA GLU A 33 22.88 8.05 -4.00
C GLU A 33 22.07 9.27 -3.62
N THR A 34 22.76 10.34 -3.18
CA THR A 34 22.12 11.54 -2.62
C THR A 34 22.54 12.79 -3.37
N TYR A 35 21.59 13.67 -3.64
CA TYR A 35 21.78 14.99 -4.25
C TYR A 35 21.24 16.07 -3.30
N GLU A 36 22.05 17.11 -3.04
CA GLU A 36 21.69 18.26 -2.21
C GLU A 36 20.94 19.31 -3.04
N GLU A 37 19.82 19.83 -2.52
CA GLU A 37 18.93 20.72 -3.29
C GLU A 37 19.50 22.11 -3.58
N ASP A 38 20.42 22.57 -2.75
CA ASP A 38 21.13 23.86 -2.91
C ASP A 38 22.32 23.79 -3.88
N LEU A 39 22.69 22.61 -4.35
CA LEU A 39 23.75 22.40 -5.31
C LEU A 39 23.24 22.26 -6.75
N ILE A 40 24.12 22.58 -7.69
CA ILE A 40 23.90 22.40 -9.12
C ILE A 40 24.81 21.30 -9.63
N TYR A 41 24.24 20.38 -10.36
CA TYR A 41 24.90 19.17 -10.86
C TYR A 41 25.11 19.22 -12.38
N GLN A 42 26.23 18.67 -12.84
CA GLN A 42 26.44 18.46 -14.27
C GLN A 42 25.85 17.09 -14.66
N SER A 43 24.81 17.07 -15.47
CA SER A 43 24.23 15.86 -16.01
C SER A 43 23.97 16.00 -17.50
N ARG A 44 24.37 15.00 -18.29
CA ARG A 44 24.20 14.93 -19.75
C ARG A 44 24.64 16.23 -20.48
N GLY A 45 25.74 16.82 -20.01
CA GLY A 45 26.30 18.05 -20.60
C GLY A 45 25.55 19.34 -20.23
N ARG A 46 24.66 19.30 -19.25
CA ARG A 46 23.89 20.45 -18.74
C ARG A 46 24.06 20.63 -17.25
N MET A 47 23.83 21.84 -16.77
CA MET A 47 23.70 22.13 -15.36
C MET A 47 22.24 21.94 -14.95
N VAL A 48 22.02 21.13 -13.95
CA VAL A 48 20.67 20.75 -13.46
C VAL A 48 20.59 20.85 -11.94
N ASN A 49 19.37 21.01 -11.39
CA ASN A 49 19.12 20.93 -9.96
C ASN A 49 19.11 19.47 -9.46
N ALA A 50 19.12 19.26 -8.14
CA ALA A 50 19.13 17.96 -7.51
C ALA A 50 18.01 17.03 -7.97
N GLU A 51 16.76 17.52 -8.05
CA GLU A 51 15.62 16.72 -8.50
C GLU A 51 15.79 16.20 -9.92
N ARG A 52 16.29 17.04 -10.81
CA ARG A 52 16.57 16.64 -12.20
C ARG A 52 17.74 15.66 -12.28
N ALA A 53 18.80 15.90 -11.50
CA ALA A 53 19.94 14.99 -11.41
C ALA A 53 19.50 13.62 -10.91
N MET A 54 18.67 13.55 -9.86
CA MET A 54 18.10 12.32 -9.33
C MET A 54 17.27 11.58 -10.38
N ARG A 55 16.40 12.25 -11.11
CA ARG A 55 15.59 11.62 -12.18
C ARG A 55 16.45 11.07 -13.32
N GLU A 56 17.51 11.76 -13.70
CA GLU A 56 18.46 11.29 -14.71
C GLU A 56 19.30 10.13 -14.19
N HIS A 57 19.73 10.16 -12.90
CA HIS A 57 20.37 9.04 -12.22
C HIS A 57 19.49 7.78 -12.24
N LEU A 58 18.21 7.89 -11.89
CA LEU A 58 17.28 6.75 -11.91
C LEU A 58 17.20 6.10 -13.30
N ILE A 59 17.23 6.88 -14.35
CA ILE A 59 17.21 6.36 -15.74
C ILE A 59 18.56 5.74 -16.09
N ASP A 60 19.66 6.42 -15.82
CA ASP A 60 20.99 6.06 -16.30
C ASP A 60 21.56 4.86 -15.53
N VAL A 61 21.29 4.76 -14.22
CA VAL A 61 21.83 3.71 -13.35
C VAL A 61 20.86 2.53 -13.19
N HIS A 62 19.56 2.81 -13.06
CA HIS A 62 18.56 1.77 -12.74
C HIS A 62 17.63 1.43 -13.90
N GLY A 63 17.76 2.07 -15.06
CA GLY A 63 16.84 1.89 -16.19
C GLY A 63 15.45 2.47 -15.95
N GLY A 64 15.32 3.36 -14.97
CA GLY A 64 14.07 3.94 -14.48
C GLY A 64 13.50 3.22 -13.24
N VAL A 65 12.55 3.87 -12.60
CA VAL A 65 11.94 3.38 -11.34
C VAL A 65 11.32 1.98 -11.51
N PHE A 66 10.62 1.74 -12.63
CA PHE A 66 10.01 0.43 -12.89
C PHE A 66 11.05 -0.69 -12.88
N CYS A 67 12.16 -0.51 -13.61
CA CYS A 67 13.23 -1.51 -13.66
C CYS A 67 13.89 -1.70 -12.29
N GLY A 68 14.10 -0.64 -11.52
CA GLY A 68 14.61 -0.72 -10.15
C GLY A 68 13.70 -1.54 -9.24
N LEU A 69 12.38 -1.29 -9.28
CA LEU A 69 11.39 -2.07 -8.52
C LEU A 69 11.32 -3.54 -8.96
N MET A 70 11.50 -3.82 -10.24
CA MET A 70 11.51 -5.20 -10.77
C MET A 70 12.72 -6.02 -10.27
N GLN A 71 13.82 -5.37 -9.90
CA GLN A 71 15.01 -6.04 -9.35
C GLN A 71 14.88 -6.41 -7.88
N LEU A 72 13.87 -5.87 -7.17
CA LEU A 72 13.66 -6.21 -5.75
C LEU A 72 13.37 -7.69 -5.57
N ASP A 73 13.93 -8.27 -4.51
CA ASP A 73 13.70 -9.66 -4.15
C ASP A 73 12.21 -9.96 -3.94
N ARG A 74 11.85 -11.22 -4.14
CA ARG A 74 10.48 -11.72 -3.91
C ARG A 74 10.00 -11.46 -2.47
N GLN A 75 10.91 -11.50 -1.49
CA GLN A 75 10.57 -11.23 -0.09
C GLN A 75 10.14 -9.78 0.13
N VAL A 76 10.66 -8.84 -0.67
CA VAL A 76 10.33 -7.42 -0.62
C VAL A 76 9.12 -7.12 -1.50
N SER A 77 9.16 -7.56 -2.75
CA SER A 77 8.12 -7.24 -3.75
C SER A 77 6.85 -8.09 -3.62
N GLY A 78 6.94 -9.29 -3.01
CA GLY A 78 5.84 -10.27 -2.97
C GLY A 78 5.51 -10.91 -4.32
N LEU A 79 6.24 -10.57 -5.39
CA LEU A 79 5.95 -11.01 -6.76
C LEU A 79 6.70 -12.28 -7.11
N SER A 80 6.02 -13.22 -7.81
CA SER A 80 6.67 -14.36 -8.45
C SER A 80 7.37 -13.93 -9.75
N ASP A 81 8.31 -14.77 -10.23
CA ASP A 81 9.03 -14.51 -11.48
C ASP A 81 8.07 -14.36 -12.66
N THR A 82 7.09 -15.25 -12.79
CA THR A 82 6.06 -15.16 -13.85
C THR A 82 5.25 -13.85 -13.76
N GLN A 83 4.95 -13.38 -12.53
CA GLN A 83 4.26 -12.07 -12.38
C GLN A 83 5.15 -10.92 -12.81
N LYS A 84 6.44 -10.96 -12.54
CA LYS A 84 7.41 -9.98 -13.02
C LYS A 84 7.50 -9.97 -14.53
N GLU A 85 7.64 -11.13 -15.17
CA GLU A 85 7.67 -11.27 -16.64
C GLU A 85 6.39 -10.71 -17.31
N ILE A 86 5.22 -11.00 -16.71
CA ILE A 86 3.95 -10.41 -17.18
C ILE A 86 3.93 -8.89 -17.01
N LEU A 87 4.42 -8.37 -15.89
CA LEU A 87 4.51 -6.91 -15.65
C LEU A 87 5.47 -6.24 -16.64
N GLU A 88 6.60 -6.86 -16.93
CA GLU A 88 7.56 -6.39 -17.93
C GLU A 88 6.93 -6.34 -19.33
N GLY A 89 6.26 -7.41 -19.76
CA GLY A 89 5.53 -7.42 -21.02
C GLY A 89 4.43 -6.36 -21.08
N MET A 90 3.73 -6.09 -19.96
CA MET A 90 2.77 -5.00 -19.87
C MET A 90 3.43 -3.62 -19.99
N TYR A 91 4.59 -3.44 -19.36
CA TYR A 91 5.38 -2.19 -19.42
C TYR A 91 5.86 -1.92 -20.84
N LEU A 92 6.30 -2.95 -21.55
CA LEU A 92 6.74 -2.89 -22.95
C LEU A 92 5.57 -2.87 -23.95
N GLN A 93 4.32 -2.84 -23.46
CA GLN A 93 3.10 -2.81 -24.28
C GLN A 93 2.94 -4.00 -25.25
N LYS A 94 3.56 -5.15 -24.94
CA LYS A 94 3.43 -6.39 -25.70
C LYS A 94 1.99 -6.92 -25.70
N ASP A 95 1.58 -7.51 -26.81
CA ASP A 95 0.29 -8.17 -26.86
C ASP A 95 0.30 -9.53 -26.14
N ASN A 96 -0.89 -10.12 -25.95
CA ASN A 96 -1.00 -11.37 -25.18
C ASN A 96 -0.44 -12.58 -25.92
N LYS A 97 -0.37 -12.55 -27.25
CA LYS A 97 0.16 -13.62 -28.06
C LYS A 97 1.69 -13.60 -28.01
N GLU A 98 2.27 -12.43 -28.24
CA GLU A 98 3.71 -12.19 -28.13
C GLU A 98 4.25 -12.60 -26.74
N MET A 99 3.62 -12.13 -25.66
CA MET A 99 3.98 -12.54 -24.30
C MET A 99 3.83 -14.06 -24.08
N GLY A 100 2.79 -14.67 -24.65
CA GLY A 100 2.56 -16.11 -24.55
C GLY A 100 3.65 -16.92 -25.23
N GLU A 101 4.10 -16.50 -26.42
CA GLU A 101 5.18 -17.12 -27.18
C GLU A 101 6.52 -17.02 -26.42
N GLU A 102 6.84 -15.84 -25.87
CA GLU A 102 8.07 -15.63 -25.07
C GLU A 102 8.10 -16.46 -23.79
N LEU A 103 6.98 -16.57 -23.08
CA LEU A 103 6.86 -17.27 -21.80
C LEU A 103 6.52 -18.76 -21.93
N GLY A 104 6.28 -19.25 -23.14
CA GLY A 104 5.88 -20.66 -23.38
C GLY A 104 4.50 -21.00 -22.84
N ILE A 105 3.58 -20.03 -22.74
CA ILE A 105 2.22 -20.19 -22.22
C ILE A 105 1.16 -19.69 -23.23
N SER A 106 -0.09 -20.09 -23.04
CA SER A 106 -1.16 -19.64 -23.94
C SER A 106 -1.50 -18.15 -23.73
N ALA A 107 -1.95 -17.47 -24.79
CA ALA A 107 -2.46 -16.10 -24.69
C ALA A 107 -3.65 -15.99 -23.72
N ALA A 108 -4.41 -17.06 -23.50
CA ALA A 108 -5.48 -17.12 -22.50
C ALA A 108 -4.89 -17.10 -21.06
N THR A 109 -3.79 -17.83 -20.84
CA THR A 109 -3.07 -17.84 -19.57
C THR A 109 -2.47 -16.46 -19.26
N VAL A 110 -1.90 -15.79 -20.27
CA VAL A 110 -1.42 -14.39 -20.13
C VAL A 110 -2.55 -13.46 -19.67
N ARG A 111 -3.74 -13.55 -20.27
CA ARG A 111 -4.92 -12.76 -19.86
C ARG A 111 -5.30 -13.02 -18.40
N THR A 112 -5.25 -14.28 -17.98
CA THR A 112 -5.53 -14.66 -16.59
C THR A 112 -4.52 -14.04 -15.62
N HIS A 113 -3.22 -14.07 -15.94
CA HIS A 113 -2.19 -13.40 -15.13
C HIS A 113 -2.40 -11.89 -15.07
N LYS A 114 -2.65 -11.22 -16.19
CA LYS A 114 -2.97 -9.78 -16.22
C LYS A 114 -4.20 -9.45 -15.36
N PHE A 115 -5.25 -10.28 -15.45
CA PHE A 115 -6.45 -10.12 -14.61
C PHE A 115 -6.12 -10.26 -13.11
N ASN A 116 -5.34 -11.27 -12.73
CA ASN A 116 -4.93 -11.50 -11.35
C ASN A 116 -4.10 -10.34 -10.80
N ILE A 117 -3.17 -9.78 -11.59
CA ILE A 117 -2.39 -8.59 -11.22
C ILE A 117 -3.31 -7.39 -10.98
N GLN A 118 -4.30 -7.17 -11.85
CA GLN A 118 -5.27 -6.10 -11.67
C GLN A 118 -6.18 -6.33 -10.44
N LYS A 119 -6.49 -7.59 -10.12
CA LYS A 119 -7.19 -7.97 -8.89
C LYS A 119 -6.33 -7.64 -7.66
N MET A 120 -5.07 -8.08 -7.64
CA MET A 120 -4.11 -7.77 -6.57
C MET A 120 -3.97 -6.25 -6.34
N LYS A 121 -3.87 -5.46 -7.42
CA LYS A 121 -3.84 -4.00 -7.33
C LYS A 121 -5.06 -3.43 -6.58
N ARG A 122 -6.26 -3.92 -6.87
CA ARG A 122 -7.49 -3.47 -6.18
C ARG A 122 -7.48 -3.88 -4.71
N GLU A 123 -7.11 -5.14 -4.43
CA GLU A 123 -7.03 -5.68 -3.08
C GLU A 123 -6.00 -4.93 -2.23
N ALA A 124 -4.81 -4.67 -2.77
CA ALA A 124 -3.78 -3.89 -2.11
C ALA A 124 -4.24 -2.46 -1.77
N ARG A 125 -4.96 -1.79 -2.69
CA ARG A 125 -5.49 -0.44 -2.42
C ARG A 125 -6.52 -0.41 -1.30
N ILE A 126 -7.38 -1.43 -1.23
CA ILE A 126 -8.38 -1.55 -0.17
C ILE A 126 -7.68 -1.84 1.16
N LEU A 127 -6.71 -2.76 1.18
CA LEU A 127 -5.93 -3.08 2.36
C LEU A 127 -5.17 -1.87 2.89
N LEU A 128 -4.47 -1.13 2.02
CA LEU A 128 -3.78 0.11 2.40
C LEU A 128 -4.75 1.12 3.02
N ALA A 129 -5.92 1.32 2.39
CA ALA A 129 -6.93 2.23 2.93
C ALA A 129 -7.45 1.79 4.32
N MET A 130 -7.55 0.48 4.58
CA MET A 130 -7.93 -0.05 5.89
C MET A 130 -6.81 0.18 6.93
N LEU A 131 -5.55 -0.04 6.57
CA LEU A 131 -4.41 0.19 7.45
C LEU A 131 -4.27 1.66 7.81
N GLU A 132 -4.41 2.56 6.86
CA GLU A 132 -4.45 4.01 7.10
C GLU A 132 -5.51 4.42 8.14
N GLN A 133 -6.69 3.75 8.13
CA GLN A 133 -7.72 4.01 9.14
C GLN A 133 -7.34 3.49 10.53
N ILE A 134 -6.50 2.47 10.61
CA ILE A 134 -6.03 1.88 11.88
C ILE A 134 -4.86 2.71 12.45
N GLU A 135 -3.98 3.21 11.58
CA GLU A 135 -2.75 3.92 11.93
C GLU A 135 -2.98 5.41 12.16
N ASN A 136 -4.07 5.98 11.63
CA ASN A 136 -4.40 7.39 11.78
C ASN A 136 -4.89 7.71 13.20
N GLU A 137 -4.08 8.42 13.98
CA GLU A 137 -4.37 8.77 15.37
C GLU A 137 -5.67 9.58 15.55
N GLU A 138 -6.02 10.44 14.58
CA GLU A 138 -7.26 11.22 14.65
C GLU A 138 -8.49 10.32 14.50
N VAL A 139 -8.43 9.33 13.61
CA VAL A 139 -9.50 8.35 13.41
C VAL A 139 -9.65 7.46 14.65
N VAL A 140 -8.53 7.00 15.21
CA VAL A 140 -8.50 6.20 16.44
C VAL A 140 -9.06 7.01 17.63
N ALA A 141 -8.68 8.28 17.76
CA ALA A 141 -9.19 9.16 18.79
C ALA A 141 -10.69 9.45 18.64
N ALA A 142 -11.17 9.66 17.41
CA ALA A 142 -12.59 9.84 17.12
C ALA A 142 -13.40 8.59 17.46
N ARG A 143 -12.89 7.40 17.15
CA ARG A 143 -13.52 6.12 17.48
C ARG A 143 -13.68 5.94 18.99
N LYS A 144 -12.62 6.20 19.76
CA LYS A 144 -12.66 6.12 21.24
C LYS A 144 -13.69 7.06 21.87
N ARG A 145 -13.97 8.22 21.24
CA ARG A 145 -15.01 9.15 21.70
C ARG A 145 -16.44 8.66 21.42
N LEU A 146 -16.59 7.75 20.45
CA LEU A 146 -17.89 7.18 20.06
C LEU A 146 -18.19 5.85 20.76
N GLU A 147 -17.21 5.25 21.42
CA GLU A 147 -17.45 4.07 22.26
C GLU A 147 -18.30 4.52 23.48
N PRO A 148 -19.48 3.89 23.72
CA PRO A 148 -20.28 4.22 24.90
C PRO A 148 -19.45 3.93 26.14
N GLU A 149 -19.39 4.90 27.06
CA GLU A 149 -18.80 4.66 28.38
C GLU A 149 -19.44 3.43 28.98
N GLU A 150 -18.63 2.45 29.42
CA GLU A 150 -19.15 1.27 30.13
C GLU A 150 -20.00 1.80 31.30
N PRO A 151 -21.24 1.27 31.48
CA PRO A 151 -22.05 1.71 32.57
C PRO A 151 -21.29 1.46 33.89
N MET A 152 -20.97 2.55 34.59
CA MET A 152 -20.32 2.49 35.90
C MET A 152 -21.04 1.40 36.71
N ALA A 153 -20.28 0.37 37.12
CA ALA A 153 -20.77 -0.68 37.98
C ALA A 153 -21.40 -0.01 39.22
N MET A 154 -22.74 -0.04 39.31
CA MET A 154 -23.45 0.42 40.49
C MET A 154 -22.97 -0.42 41.67
N ALA A 155 -22.41 0.25 42.67
CA ALA A 155 -22.13 -0.36 43.95
C ALA A 155 -23.38 -1.14 44.47
N PRO A 156 -23.21 -2.30 45.13
CA PRO A 156 -24.35 -3.07 45.62
C PRO A 156 -25.08 -2.31 46.69
N GLY A 157 -26.17 -1.67 46.28
CA GLY A 157 -27.15 -1.09 47.21
C GLY A 157 -27.95 -2.21 47.87
N THR A 158 -27.84 -2.30 49.18
CA THR A 158 -28.66 -3.13 50.05
C THR A 158 -30.14 -2.79 49.90
N GLY A 159 -30.95 -3.81 49.68
CA GLY A 159 -32.30 -3.81 50.25
C GLY A 159 -33.50 -3.84 49.31
N SER A 160 -34.25 -4.90 49.49
CA SER A 160 -35.69 -5.05 49.40
C SER A 160 -36.22 -5.75 48.13
N SER A 161 -36.68 -6.95 48.41
CA SER A 161 -37.54 -7.78 47.58
C SER A 161 -38.84 -7.09 47.19
N GLU A 162 -39.13 -7.05 45.91
CA GLU A 162 -40.50 -7.08 45.39
C GLU A 162 -40.55 -7.89 44.10
N THR A 163 -41.34 -8.90 44.15
CA THR A 163 -41.74 -9.82 43.07
C THR A 163 -42.66 -9.10 42.10
N LEU A 164 -42.31 -9.04 40.80
CA LEU A 164 -43.33 -8.88 39.76
C LEU A 164 -42.91 -9.55 38.45
N SER A 165 -43.62 -10.59 38.15
CA SER A 165 -44.17 -11.14 36.89
C SER A 165 -43.35 -11.05 35.59
N ASP A 166 -43.15 -12.24 35.06
CA ASP A 166 -42.93 -12.66 33.68
C ASP A 166 -43.38 -11.69 32.60
N ARG A 167 -42.40 -11.27 31.79
CA ARG A 167 -42.63 -10.93 30.38
C ARG A 167 -41.43 -11.42 29.53
N PRO A 168 -41.64 -12.19 28.45
CA PRO A 168 -40.58 -12.62 27.59
C PRO A 168 -40.11 -11.44 26.75
N MET A 169 -38.85 -11.06 26.89
CA MET A 169 -38.15 -10.12 25.98
C MET A 169 -37.71 -10.87 24.73
N THR A 170 -38.55 -10.81 23.71
CA THR A 170 -38.13 -11.06 22.32
C THR A 170 -37.53 -9.80 21.76
N GLY A 171 -36.32 -9.86 21.25
CA GLY A 171 -35.78 -8.77 20.46
C GLY A 171 -34.27 -8.66 20.53
N ASN A 172 -33.58 -9.60 19.89
CA ASN A 172 -32.17 -9.41 19.54
C ASN A 172 -32.11 -8.41 18.38
N SER A 173 -31.99 -7.13 18.71
CA SER A 173 -31.75 -6.07 17.72
C SER A 173 -30.28 -6.05 17.41
N LEU A 174 -29.85 -6.87 16.47
CA LEU A 174 -28.58 -6.71 15.79
C LEU A 174 -28.62 -5.42 15.00
N HIS A 175 -27.64 -4.55 15.24
CA HIS A 175 -27.45 -3.30 14.53
C HIS A 175 -27.55 -3.52 13.01
N PRO A 176 -28.28 -2.70 12.25
CA PRO A 176 -28.55 -2.93 10.81
C PRO A 176 -27.31 -3.04 9.92
N PHE A 177 -26.13 -2.70 10.43
CA PHE A 177 -24.86 -2.79 9.68
C PHE A 177 -24.39 -4.24 9.43
N PHE A 178 -24.82 -5.22 10.25
CA PHE A 178 -24.37 -6.61 10.12
C PHE A 178 -25.26 -7.51 9.25
N THR A 179 -26.42 -7.03 8.81
CA THR A 179 -27.36 -7.82 8.00
C THR A 179 -27.11 -7.74 6.49
N GLN A 180 -26.15 -6.93 6.03
CA GLN A 180 -25.91 -6.69 4.59
C GLN A 180 -24.78 -7.51 3.97
N PHE A 181 -24.08 -8.35 4.72
CA PHE A 181 -23.00 -9.20 4.21
C PHE A 181 -23.32 -10.68 4.30
N HIS A 182 -24.42 -11.13 3.67
CA HIS A 182 -24.54 -12.52 3.25
C HIS A 182 -23.98 -12.65 1.83
N LEU A 183 -22.73 -13.07 1.74
CA LEU A 183 -22.10 -13.54 0.54
C LEU A 183 -22.79 -14.83 0.07
N LYS A 184 -23.27 -14.79 -1.17
CA LYS A 184 -23.54 -15.98 -1.98
C LYS A 184 -22.25 -16.47 -2.62
#